data_889fc76ad6a14aa8e69fac52c3b1c204
#
_entry.id   889fc76ad6a14aa8e69fac52c3b1c204
#
_cell.length_a   1.000
_cell.length_b   1.000
_cell.length_c   1.000
_cell.angle_alpha   90.00
_cell.angle_beta   90.00
_cell.angle_gamma   90.00
#
_symmetry.space_group_name_H-M   'P 1'
#
loop_
_entity.id
_entity.type
_entity.pdbx_description
1 polymer ?
#
loop_
_entity_poly.entity_id
_entity_poly.type
_entity_poly.pdbx_seq_one_letter_code
_entity_poly.pdbx_strand_id
1 'polypeptide(L)'
;RQIYQLRKGLDLDGFLRHMVYTAQPMALVPVSDFHVGAAGVNADGEVFLGVNIEFVGASFAQTVHAEQFLITLSRTYSSSPIVKIAVSAPPCGHCRQFLNEFDTEGKLEMLIGDEPPVPMSVLLPRAFGPSDLKVTEPFYSDPPEPLVEDDLDEAARRAALHSYVPYSGTRAGISVRTKSGKVFFGAALENAAYTPALPPLQAAIASAYAAGHHPDQITEVVLCQEEGG
;
A
#
# COMPACT_ATOMS: atom_id res chain seq x y z
N ARG A 1 18.58 -1.08 1.29
CA ARG A 1 18.46 -0.26 2.53
C ARG A 1 19.01 1.11 2.23
N GLN A 2 18.16 2.12 1.99
CA GLN A 2 18.58 3.52 2.03
C GLN A 2 18.44 3.97 3.49
N ILE A 3 19.56 4.15 4.17
CA ILE A 3 19.59 4.80 5.49
C ILE A 3 19.47 6.28 5.24
N TYR A 4 18.28 6.84 5.42
CA TYR A 4 18.08 8.29 5.40
C TYR A 4 18.64 8.84 6.72
N GLN A 5 19.79 9.46 6.66
CA GLN A 5 20.21 10.35 7.75
C GLN A 5 19.26 11.54 7.73
N LEU A 6 18.46 11.68 8.79
CA LEU A 6 17.66 12.88 9.03
C LEU A 6 18.55 14.10 8.80
N ARG A 7 18.16 15.00 7.90
CA ARG A 7 18.87 16.28 7.73
C ARG A 7 18.94 16.95 9.09
N LYS A 8 20.10 17.43 9.47
CA LYS A 8 20.30 18.19 10.72
C LYS A 8 19.21 19.26 10.84
N GLY A 9 18.31 19.13 11.82
CA GLY A 9 17.27 20.11 12.14
C GLY A 9 15.81 19.73 11.83
N LEU A 10 15.54 18.56 11.22
CA LEU A 10 14.18 18.04 11.11
C LEU A 10 13.96 16.93 12.15
N ASP A 11 12.85 17.02 12.86
CA ASP A 11 12.31 15.88 13.59
C ASP A 11 11.63 14.87 12.63
N LEU A 12 11.14 13.75 13.14
CA LEU A 12 10.51 12.72 12.32
C LEU A 12 9.30 13.25 11.55
N ASP A 13 8.45 14.06 12.18
CA ASP A 13 7.25 14.62 11.56
C ASP A 13 7.61 15.57 10.42
N GLY A 14 8.55 16.47 10.63
CA GLY A 14 9.07 17.35 9.59
C GLY A 14 9.74 16.60 8.44
N PHE A 15 10.43 15.49 8.74
CA PHE A 15 11.02 14.64 7.72
C PHE A 15 9.95 13.94 6.88
N LEU A 16 8.93 13.33 7.49
CA LEU A 16 7.85 12.66 6.76
C LEU A 16 7.08 13.66 5.87
N ARG A 17 6.76 14.86 6.38
CA ARG A 17 6.14 15.93 5.60
C ARG A 17 7.00 16.32 4.39
N HIS A 18 8.31 16.45 4.57
CA HIS A 18 9.22 16.73 3.46
C HIS A 18 9.21 15.61 2.42
N MET A 19 9.17 14.35 2.84
CA MET A 19 9.09 13.20 1.95
C MET A 19 7.77 13.13 1.16
N VAL A 20 6.64 13.57 1.76
CA VAL A 20 5.36 13.73 1.07
C VAL A 20 5.49 14.66 -0.13
N TYR A 21 6.06 15.86 0.06
CA TYR A 21 6.26 16.82 -1.04
C TYR A 21 7.23 16.31 -2.11
N THR A 22 8.17 15.44 -1.72
CA THR A 22 9.09 14.81 -2.67
C THR A 22 8.39 13.74 -3.51
N ALA A 23 7.46 12.98 -2.92
CA ALA A 23 6.71 11.93 -3.61
C ALA A 23 5.58 12.49 -4.48
N GLN A 24 4.87 13.52 -4.02
CA GLN A 24 3.66 14.06 -4.65
C GLN A 24 3.79 14.34 -6.17
N PRO A 25 4.88 14.93 -6.70
CA PRO A 25 5.03 15.15 -8.14
C PRO A 25 5.13 13.86 -8.96
N MET A 26 5.38 12.72 -8.33
CA MET A 26 5.46 11.41 -8.99
C MET A 26 4.10 10.73 -9.13
N ALA A 27 3.00 11.35 -8.67
CA ALA A 27 1.66 10.81 -8.83
C ALA A 27 1.26 10.75 -10.31
N LEU A 28 0.56 9.67 -10.69
CA LEU A 28 0.05 9.46 -12.05
C LEU A 28 -1.44 9.77 -12.07
N VAL A 29 -1.81 10.98 -12.47
CA VAL A 29 -3.17 11.53 -12.31
C VAL A 29 -3.75 12.13 -13.60
N PRO A 30 -3.81 11.34 -14.69
CA PRO A 30 -4.23 11.82 -16.00
C PRO A 30 -5.72 12.22 -16.08
N VAL A 31 -6.51 11.93 -15.06
CA VAL A 31 -7.96 12.22 -15.03
C VAL A 31 -8.27 13.44 -14.17
N SER A 32 -7.76 13.48 -12.95
CA SER A 32 -8.12 14.52 -11.96
C SER A 32 -7.11 15.67 -11.88
N ASP A 33 -5.87 15.45 -12.31
CA ASP A 33 -4.73 16.34 -12.07
C ASP A 33 -4.50 16.61 -10.55
N PHE A 34 -5.05 15.74 -9.69
CA PHE A 34 -4.96 15.87 -8.23
C PHE A 34 -3.88 14.96 -7.67
N HIS A 35 -2.70 15.52 -7.48
CA HIS A 35 -1.51 14.80 -7.01
C HIS A 35 -1.53 14.61 -5.50
N VAL A 36 -1.51 13.35 -5.04
CA VAL A 36 -1.39 12.99 -3.64
C VAL A 36 -0.09 12.24 -3.40
N GLY A 37 0.65 12.69 -2.39
CA GLY A 37 1.82 12.00 -1.86
C GLY A 37 1.55 11.52 -0.45
N ALA A 38 2.14 10.38 -0.09
CA ALA A 38 2.16 9.83 1.26
C ALA A 38 3.59 9.41 1.65
N ALA A 39 3.92 9.52 2.92
CA ALA A 39 5.16 9.01 3.49
C ALA A 39 4.85 8.39 4.85
N GLY A 40 5.22 7.14 5.06
CA GLY A 40 4.97 6.44 6.32
C GLY A 40 6.23 5.84 6.89
N VAL A 41 6.26 5.70 8.21
CA VAL A 41 7.32 5.03 8.94
C VAL A 41 6.73 3.85 9.71
N ASN A 42 7.43 2.71 9.70
CA ASN A 42 7.07 1.56 10.49
C ASN A 42 7.74 1.58 11.88
N ALA A 43 7.39 0.61 12.72
CA ALA A 43 7.93 0.51 14.08
C ALA A 43 9.45 0.30 14.13
N ASP A 44 10.07 -0.19 13.06
CA ASP A 44 11.52 -0.39 12.95
C ASP A 44 12.25 0.85 12.36
N GLY A 45 11.51 1.93 12.06
CA GLY A 45 12.07 3.16 11.51
C GLY A 45 12.34 3.13 10.00
N GLU A 46 11.81 2.14 9.27
CA GLU A 46 11.87 2.11 7.81
C GLU A 46 10.80 3.03 7.21
N VAL A 47 11.16 3.77 6.16
CA VAL A 47 10.28 4.76 5.54
C VAL A 47 9.82 4.27 4.16
N PHE A 48 8.52 4.35 3.93
CA PHE A 48 7.86 4.00 2.67
C PHE A 48 7.15 5.22 2.09
N LEU A 49 7.16 5.33 0.78
CA LEU A 49 6.48 6.40 0.05
C LEU A 49 5.30 5.83 -0.75
N GLY A 50 4.30 6.66 -0.95
CA GLY A 50 3.15 6.32 -1.80
C GLY A 50 2.68 7.52 -2.60
N VAL A 51 2.09 7.24 -3.76
CA VAL A 51 1.46 8.22 -4.65
C VAL A 51 0.17 7.65 -5.20
N ASN A 52 -0.76 8.50 -5.63
CA ASN A 52 -1.94 7.99 -6.28
C ASN A 52 -1.70 7.69 -7.78
N ILE A 53 -2.37 6.63 -8.26
CA ILE A 53 -2.33 6.20 -9.66
C ILE A 53 -3.75 6.11 -10.19
N GLU A 54 -4.03 6.82 -11.27
CA GLU A 54 -5.30 6.81 -11.98
C GLU A 54 -5.16 6.12 -13.35
N PHE A 55 -6.25 5.54 -13.83
CA PHE A 55 -6.29 4.82 -15.11
C PHE A 55 -7.36 5.42 -16.01
N VAL A 56 -6.94 5.96 -17.17
CA VAL A 56 -7.86 6.48 -18.18
C VAL A 56 -8.74 5.36 -18.73
N GLY A 57 -10.04 5.60 -18.78
CA GLY A 57 -11.01 4.63 -19.32
C GLY A 57 -11.37 3.46 -18.37
N ALA A 58 -10.76 3.38 -17.18
CA ALA A 58 -11.14 2.42 -16.16
C ALA A 58 -12.15 3.03 -15.17
N SER A 59 -12.81 2.15 -14.39
CA SER A 59 -13.62 2.59 -13.26
C SER A 59 -12.77 3.32 -12.24
N PHE A 60 -13.29 4.38 -11.61
CA PHE A 60 -12.62 5.08 -10.51
C PHE A 60 -12.32 4.17 -9.30
N ALA A 61 -13.08 3.08 -9.13
CA ALA A 61 -12.77 2.06 -8.12
C ALA A 61 -11.43 1.33 -8.38
N GLN A 62 -10.82 1.49 -9.55
CA GLN A 62 -9.51 0.91 -9.87
C GLN A 62 -8.34 1.84 -9.47
N THR A 63 -8.61 3.10 -9.12
CA THR A 63 -7.59 4.05 -8.67
C THR A 63 -6.84 3.48 -7.45
N VAL A 64 -5.52 3.58 -7.47
CA VAL A 64 -4.69 3.31 -6.29
C VAL A 64 -4.48 4.61 -5.54
N HIS A 65 -4.90 4.67 -4.28
CA HIS A 65 -4.66 5.84 -3.45
C HIS A 65 -3.24 5.82 -2.87
N ALA A 66 -2.70 6.98 -2.54
CA ALA A 66 -1.32 7.10 -2.05
C ALA A 66 -1.08 6.28 -0.77
N GLU A 67 -2.07 6.21 0.12
CA GLU A 67 -2.02 5.41 1.34
C GLU A 67 -2.02 3.91 1.03
N GLN A 68 -2.84 3.45 0.07
CA GLN A 68 -2.86 2.06 -0.38
C GLN A 68 -1.53 1.66 -1.01
N PHE A 69 -0.97 2.54 -1.84
CA PHE A 69 0.35 2.35 -2.46
C PHE A 69 1.43 2.16 -1.39
N LEU A 70 1.49 3.06 -0.40
CA LEU A 70 2.44 3.01 0.71
C LEU A 70 2.34 1.69 1.49
N ILE A 71 1.11 1.29 1.87
CA ILE A 71 0.89 0.06 2.63
C ILE A 71 1.26 -1.19 1.81
N THR A 72 0.97 -1.18 0.51
CA THR A 72 1.42 -2.26 -0.40
C THR A 72 2.93 -2.45 -0.32
N LEU A 73 3.69 -1.36 -0.45
CA LEU A 73 5.15 -1.44 -0.40
C LEU A 73 5.65 -1.84 0.99
N SER A 74 5.08 -1.28 2.07
CA SER A 74 5.51 -1.63 3.40
C SER A 74 5.32 -3.13 3.66
N ARG A 75 4.18 -3.69 3.28
CA ARG A 75 3.88 -5.11 3.46
C ARG A 75 4.71 -6.03 2.54
N THR A 76 5.10 -5.54 1.36
CA THR A 76 5.96 -6.29 0.44
C THR A 76 7.40 -6.40 0.94
N TYR A 77 7.89 -5.42 1.69
CA TYR A 77 9.31 -5.32 2.06
C TYR A 77 9.58 -5.40 3.55
N SER A 78 8.55 -5.41 4.41
CA SER A 78 8.71 -5.43 5.86
C SER A 78 7.54 -6.15 6.54
N SER A 79 7.83 -6.83 7.65
CA SER A 79 6.83 -7.40 8.56
C SER A 79 6.43 -6.41 9.67
N SER A 80 7.10 -5.28 9.75
CA SER A 80 6.89 -4.28 10.81
C SER A 80 5.74 -3.34 10.45
N PRO A 81 4.75 -3.14 11.35
CA PRO A 81 3.59 -2.32 11.06
C PRO A 81 3.94 -0.85 10.91
N ILE A 82 3.25 -0.16 9.99
CA ILE A 82 3.31 1.30 9.88
C ILE A 82 2.66 1.92 11.13
N VAL A 83 3.36 2.85 11.75
CA VAL A 83 2.91 3.54 12.98
C VAL A 83 2.58 5.01 12.76
N LYS A 84 3.10 5.62 11.70
CA LYS A 84 2.81 7.02 11.36
C LYS A 84 2.82 7.23 9.86
N ILE A 85 1.84 7.99 9.35
CA ILE A 85 1.72 8.34 7.93
C ILE A 85 1.50 9.84 7.80
N ALA A 86 2.31 10.50 6.99
CA ALA A 86 2.07 11.86 6.50
C ALA A 86 1.43 11.81 5.10
N VAL A 87 0.46 12.68 4.84
CA VAL A 87 -0.22 12.80 3.54
C VAL A 87 -0.36 14.26 3.13
N SER A 88 -0.33 14.53 1.81
CA SER A 88 -0.47 15.88 1.26
C SER A 88 -1.91 16.42 1.28
N ALA A 89 -2.90 15.53 1.44
CA ALA A 89 -4.32 15.86 1.50
C ALA A 89 -5.02 15.01 2.57
N PRO A 90 -6.15 15.48 3.15
CA PRO A 90 -6.90 14.67 4.11
C PRO A 90 -7.28 13.30 3.53
N PRO A 91 -7.03 12.17 4.25
CA PRO A 91 -7.38 10.85 3.78
C PRO A 91 -8.89 10.75 3.58
N CYS A 92 -9.31 10.26 2.42
CA CYS A 92 -10.73 10.07 2.11
C CYS A 92 -11.35 8.94 2.97
N GLY A 93 -12.66 8.80 2.97
CA GLY A 93 -13.34 7.73 3.74
C GLY A 93 -12.87 6.33 3.39
N HIS A 94 -12.56 6.09 2.10
CA HIS A 94 -12.00 4.82 1.62
C HIS A 94 -10.63 4.54 2.27
N CYS A 95 -9.71 5.51 2.24
CA CYS A 95 -8.39 5.37 2.86
C CYS A 95 -8.46 5.18 4.37
N ARG A 96 -9.34 5.94 5.06
CA ARG A 96 -9.51 5.77 6.50
C ARG A 96 -9.96 4.35 6.85
N GLN A 97 -10.92 3.81 6.11
CA GLN A 97 -11.39 2.45 6.33
C GLN A 97 -10.33 1.40 5.95
N PHE A 98 -9.56 1.64 4.86
CA PHE A 98 -8.46 0.77 4.47
C PHE A 98 -7.36 0.74 5.55
N LEU A 99 -6.95 1.89 6.06
CA LEU A 99 -5.93 2.00 7.11
C LEU A 99 -6.38 1.38 8.44
N ASN A 100 -7.68 1.44 8.76
CA ASN A 100 -8.26 0.83 9.96
C ASN A 100 -8.08 -0.69 10.01
N GLU A 101 -7.85 -1.36 8.88
CA GLU A 101 -7.68 -2.81 8.81
C GLU A 101 -6.46 -3.29 9.59
N PHE A 102 -5.38 -2.55 9.56
CA PHE A 102 -4.13 -2.94 10.22
C PHE A 102 -3.82 -2.14 11.51
N ASP A 103 -4.59 -1.09 11.79
CA ASP A 103 -4.44 -0.32 13.03
C ASP A 103 -5.19 -0.97 14.20
N THR A 104 -4.98 -2.27 14.38
CA THR A 104 -5.69 -3.07 15.40
C THR A 104 -5.38 -2.64 16.83
N GLU A 105 -4.28 -1.95 17.06
CA GLU A 105 -3.87 -1.42 18.36
C GLU A 105 -4.23 0.05 18.57
N GLY A 106 -4.81 0.72 17.56
CA GLY A 106 -5.16 2.14 17.60
C GLY A 106 -3.95 3.08 17.74
N LYS A 107 -2.79 2.64 17.24
CA LYS A 107 -1.51 3.36 17.37
C LYS A 107 -1.12 4.17 16.14
N LEU A 108 -1.82 4.01 15.03
CA LEU A 108 -1.51 4.72 13.79
C LEU A 108 -1.81 6.21 13.94
N GLU A 109 -0.79 7.03 13.74
CA GLU A 109 -0.91 8.50 13.72
C GLU A 109 -0.86 9.02 12.28
N MET A 110 -1.72 10.00 11.98
CA MET A 110 -1.77 10.68 10.69
C MET A 110 -1.27 12.12 10.81
N LEU A 111 -0.38 12.52 9.91
CA LEU A 111 0.07 13.89 9.72
C LEU A 111 -0.59 14.44 8.46
N ILE A 112 -1.49 15.40 8.59
CA ILE A 112 -2.26 15.99 7.49
C ILE A 112 -1.82 17.44 7.31
N GLY A 113 -1.22 17.76 6.18
CA GLY A 113 -0.64 19.09 5.98
C GLY A 113 0.30 19.47 7.12
N ASP A 114 0.14 20.66 7.70
CA ASP A 114 0.95 21.17 8.81
C ASP A 114 0.28 21.00 10.19
N GLU A 115 -0.84 20.27 10.26
CA GLU A 115 -1.56 20.03 11.50
C GLU A 115 -0.79 19.08 12.45
N PRO A 116 -1.04 19.15 13.79
CA PRO A 116 -0.49 18.18 14.72
C PRO A 116 -0.89 16.73 14.38
N PRO A 117 -0.12 15.71 14.82
CA PRO A 117 -0.48 14.32 14.61
C PRO A 117 -1.87 13.99 15.16
N VAL A 118 -2.66 13.24 14.40
CA VAL A 118 -4.02 12.85 14.75
C VAL A 118 -4.13 11.32 14.71
N PRO A 119 -4.61 10.66 15.81
CA PRO A 119 -4.85 9.22 15.80
C PRO A 119 -5.94 8.83 14.78
N MET A 120 -5.82 7.64 14.16
CA MET A 120 -6.84 7.12 13.24
C MET A 120 -8.24 7.06 13.88
N SER A 121 -8.35 6.76 15.17
CA SER A 121 -9.61 6.73 15.92
C SER A 121 -10.37 8.06 15.92
N VAL A 122 -9.67 9.19 15.76
CA VAL A 122 -10.28 10.52 15.61
C VAL A 122 -10.77 10.73 14.18
N LEU A 123 -10.06 10.21 13.19
CA LEU A 123 -10.43 10.34 11.76
C LEU A 123 -11.54 9.38 11.35
N LEU A 124 -11.66 8.22 12.02
CA LEU A 124 -12.70 7.21 11.78
C LEU A 124 -13.31 6.79 13.12
N PRO A 125 -14.14 7.63 13.76
CA PRO A 125 -14.79 7.29 15.01
C PRO A 125 -15.83 6.17 14.80
N ARG A 126 -15.94 5.26 15.77
CA ARG A 126 -16.85 4.09 15.72
C ARG A 126 -16.60 3.24 14.46
N ALA A 127 -15.33 3.02 14.14
CA ALA A 127 -14.90 2.26 12.99
C ALA A 127 -15.42 0.81 13.05
N PHE A 128 -15.82 0.27 11.89
CA PHE A 128 -16.03 -1.16 11.70
C PHE A 128 -14.70 -1.77 11.25
N GLY A 129 -14.25 -2.83 11.92
CA GLY A 129 -12.93 -3.39 11.67
C GLY A 129 -12.83 -4.89 11.92
N PRO A 130 -11.64 -5.47 11.85
CA PRO A 130 -11.41 -6.91 11.99
C PRO A 130 -12.03 -7.53 13.25
N SER A 131 -12.00 -6.83 14.38
CA SER A 131 -12.56 -7.29 15.65
C SER A 131 -14.07 -7.51 15.60
N ASP A 132 -14.82 -6.74 14.79
CA ASP A 132 -16.27 -6.89 14.62
C ASP A 132 -16.62 -8.21 13.92
N LEU A 133 -15.73 -8.71 13.08
CA LEU A 133 -15.82 -9.99 12.37
C LEU A 133 -14.99 -11.11 13.03
N LYS A 134 -14.47 -10.87 14.26
CA LYS A 134 -13.67 -11.82 15.03
C LYS A 134 -12.40 -12.30 14.32
N VAL A 135 -11.84 -11.49 13.43
CA VAL A 135 -10.58 -11.76 12.76
C VAL A 135 -9.44 -11.44 13.72
N THR A 136 -8.53 -12.39 13.88
CA THR A 136 -7.33 -12.30 14.71
C THR A 136 -6.05 -12.50 13.92
N GLU A 137 -6.15 -12.79 12.63
CA GLU A 137 -5.02 -12.91 11.72
C GLU A 137 -4.28 -11.58 11.62
N PRO A 138 -2.96 -11.55 11.81
CA PRO A 138 -2.20 -10.31 11.69
C PRO A 138 -2.16 -9.85 10.23
N PHE A 139 -2.38 -8.55 10.01
CA PHE A 139 -2.27 -7.96 8.67
C PHE A 139 -0.83 -8.01 8.15
N TYR A 140 0.15 -7.74 9.02
CA TYR A 140 1.57 -7.84 8.68
C TYR A 140 2.08 -9.26 8.93
N SER A 141 2.78 -9.81 7.96
CA SER A 141 3.46 -11.10 7.99
C SER A 141 4.86 -10.92 7.40
N ASP A 142 5.70 -11.94 7.53
CA ASP A 142 7.02 -11.89 6.91
C ASP A 142 6.91 -11.62 5.41
N PRO A 143 7.73 -10.71 4.87
CA PRO A 143 7.71 -10.40 3.45
C PRO A 143 8.10 -11.64 2.64
N PRO A 144 7.59 -11.78 1.41
CA PRO A 144 7.99 -12.89 0.55
C PRO A 144 9.49 -12.84 0.25
N GLU A 145 10.13 -13.99 0.20
CA GLU A 145 11.53 -14.04 -0.21
C GLU A 145 11.72 -13.41 -1.59
N PRO A 146 12.85 -12.73 -1.85
CA PRO A 146 13.16 -12.19 -3.17
C PRO A 146 13.07 -13.27 -4.25
N LEU A 147 12.52 -12.92 -5.41
CA LEU A 147 12.54 -13.80 -6.57
C LEU A 147 13.99 -14.02 -7.01
N VAL A 148 14.36 -15.29 -7.22
CA VAL A 148 15.69 -15.66 -7.72
C VAL A 148 15.75 -15.47 -9.25
N GLU A 149 14.61 -15.63 -9.93
CA GLU A 149 14.44 -15.48 -11.37
C GLU A 149 13.19 -14.65 -11.67
N ASP A 150 13.17 -14.00 -12.85
CA ASP A 150 12.03 -13.22 -13.33
C ASP A 150 10.93 -14.17 -13.88
N ASP A 151 10.46 -15.12 -13.06
CA ASP A 151 9.41 -16.08 -13.37
C ASP A 151 8.05 -15.54 -12.94
N LEU A 152 7.13 -15.34 -13.90
CA LEU A 152 5.80 -14.80 -13.67
C LEU A 152 4.92 -15.74 -12.85
N ASP A 153 4.93 -17.02 -13.13
CA ASP A 153 4.05 -17.99 -12.46
C ASP A 153 4.44 -18.14 -10.99
N GLU A 154 5.74 -18.25 -10.72
CA GLU A 154 6.26 -18.33 -9.35
C GLU A 154 6.02 -17.02 -8.59
N ALA A 155 6.19 -15.85 -9.24
CA ALA A 155 5.90 -14.56 -8.64
C ALA A 155 4.41 -14.40 -8.28
N ALA A 156 3.50 -14.81 -9.15
CA ALA A 156 2.06 -14.78 -8.89
C ALA A 156 1.68 -15.73 -7.75
N ARG A 157 2.26 -16.95 -7.71
CA ARG A 157 2.03 -17.93 -6.64
C ARG A 157 2.53 -17.39 -5.28
N ARG A 158 3.72 -16.83 -5.22
CA ARG A 158 4.24 -16.20 -3.99
C ARG A 158 3.38 -15.05 -3.53
N ALA A 159 2.92 -14.21 -4.45
CA ALA A 159 2.00 -13.13 -4.13
C ALA A 159 0.69 -13.66 -3.53
N ALA A 160 0.13 -14.75 -4.10
CA ALA A 160 -1.08 -15.38 -3.57
C ALA A 160 -0.86 -15.90 -2.14
N LEU A 161 0.27 -16.56 -1.88
CA LEU A 161 0.62 -17.04 -0.54
C LEU A 161 0.79 -15.89 0.47
N HIS A 162 1.21 -14.72 0.02
CA HIS A 162 1.40 -13.50 0.83
C HIS A 162 0.15 -12.63 0.92
N SER A 163 -0.98 -13.03 0.31
CA SER A 163 -2.23 -12.28 0.40
C SER A 163 -2.79 -12.26 1.83
N TYR A 164 -3.46 -11.16 2.18
CA TYR A 164 -4.22 -11.03 3.41
C TYR A 164 -5.71 -11.19 3.07
N VAL A 165 -6.27 -12.34 3.38
CA VAL A 165 -7.62 -12.74 2.94
C VAL A 165 -8.44 -13.40 4.06
N PRO A 166 -8.54 -12.79 5.25
CA PRO A 166 -9.17 -13.39 6.42
C PRO A 166 -10.68 -13.53 6.28
N TYR A 167 -11.30 -12.87 5.31
CA TYR A 167 -12.75 -12.84 5.13
C TYR A 167 -13.25 -13.84 4.09
N SER A 168 -12.55 -13.94 2.95
CA SER A 168 -12.92 -14.88 1.88
C SER A 168 -12.20 -16.20 1.94
N GLY A 169 -11.03 -16.25 2.55
CA GLY A 169 -10.12 -17.39 2.48
C GLY A 169 -9.52 -17.63 1.09
N THR A 170 -9.92 -16.85 0.08
CA THR A 170 -9.46 -17.01 -1.30
C THR A 170 -8.16 -16.25 -1.52
N ARG A 171 -7.04 -16.97 -1.57
CA ARG A 171 -5.73 -16.36 -1.83
C ARG A 171 -5.63 -15.93 -3.28
N ALA A 172 -5.19 -14.69 -3.50
CA ALA A 172 -5.00 -14.16 -4.84
C ALA A 172 -3.73 -13.30 -4.94
N GLY A 173 -2.93 -13.57 -5.96
CA GLY A 173 -1.73 -12.83 -6.30
C GLY A 173 -1.62 -12.62 -7.80
N ILE A 174 -1.06 -11.48 -8.18
CA ILE A 174 -0.76 -11.16 -9.59
C ILE A 174 0.72 -10.84 -9.72
N SER A 175 1.30 -11.33 -10.80
CA SER A 175 2.58 -10.86 -11.29
C SER A 175 2.42 -10.13 -12.61
N VAL A 176 3.29 -9.16 -12.87
CA VAL A 176 3.34 -8.38 -14.11
C VAL A 176 4.77 -8.35 -14.63
N ARG A 177 4.93 -8.50 -15.96
CA ARG A 177 6.22 -8.29 -16.66
C ARG A 177 6.19 -6.95 -17.37
N THR A 178 7.27 -6.21 -17.28
CA THR A 178 7.44 -4.94 -17.99
C THR A 178 8.20 -5.13 -19.31
N LYS A 179 8.16 -4.13 -20.19
CA LYS A 179 8.92 -4.09 -21.45
C LYS A 179 10.44 -4.28 -21.24
N SER A 180 10.96 -3.99 -20.07
CA SER A 180 12.36 -4.23 -19.72
C SER A 180 12.66 -5.66 -19.30
N GLY A 181 11.65 -6.54 -19.24
CA GLY A 181 11.77 -7.92 -18.77
C GLY A 181 11.64 -8.10 -17.26
N LYS A 182 11.60 -7.01 -16.47
CA LYS A 182 11.46 -7.08 -15.02
C LYS A 182 10.08 -7.58 -14.60
N VAL A 183 10.05 -8.41 -13.57
CA VAL A 183 8.83 -8.95 -12.97
C VAL A 183 8.56 -8.28 -11.62
N PHE A 184 7.31 -7.89 -11.43
CA PHE A 184 6.78 -7.35 -10.18
C PHE A 184 5.53 -8.12 -9.80
N PHE A 185 5.16 -8.09 -8.51
CA PHE A 185 3.99 -8.82 -8.04
C PHE A 185 3.22 -8.00 -7.00
N GLY A 186 1.96 -8.39 -6.80
CA GLY A 186 1.07 -7.82 -5.81
C GLY A 186 0.13 -8.87 -5.25
N ALA A 187 -0.12 -8.78 -3.96
CA ALA A 187 -1.01 -9.65 -3.22
C ALA A 187 -2.36 -8.98 -2.97
N ALA A 188 -3.44 -9.75 -2.89
CA ALA A 188 -4.73 -9.25 -2.45
C ALA A 188 -4.66 -8.82 -0.98
N LEU A 189 -5.25 -7.68 -0.68
CA LEU A 189 -5.41 -7.16 0.68
C LEU A 189 -6.89 -6.91 0.94
N GLU A 190 -7.51 -7.78 1.72
CA GLU A 190 -8.91 -7.64 2.09
C GLU A 190 -9.12 -6.60 3.20
N ASN A 191 -10.36 -6.21 3.38
CA ASN A 191 -10.79 -5.26 4.38
C ASN A 191 -12.14 -5.68 4.97
N ALA A 192 -12.35 -5.48 6.25
CA ALA A 192 -13.59 -5.80 6.96
C ALA A 192 -14.84 -5.19 6.29
N ALA A 193 -14.73 -4.02 5.70
CA ALA A 193 -15.81 -3.35 4.98
C ALA A 193 -15.89 -3.73 3.49
N TYR A 194 -15.13 -4.71 3.04
CA TYR A 194 -15.01 -5.27 1.69
C TYR A 194 -14.58 -4.26 0.61
N THR A 195 -15.36 -3.23 0.34
CA THR A 195 -15.10 -2.24 -0.71
C THR A 195 -13.70 -1.59 -0.65
N PRO A 196 -13.11 -1.29 0.53
CA PRO A 196 -11.76 -0.74 0.61
C PRO A 196 -10.64 -1.76 0.35
N ALA A 197 -10.95 -3.02 0.12
CA ALA A 197 -9.95 -4.02 -0.25
C ALA A 197 -9.10 -3.56 -1.46
N LEU A 198 -7.82 -3.94 -1.47
CA LEU A 198 -6.94 -3.66 -2.60
C LEU A 198 -6.74 -4.95 -3.42
N PRO A 199 -7.24 -4.99 -4.67
CA PRO A 199 -7.01 -6.12 -5.56
C PRO A 199 -5.53 -6.30 -5.91
N PRO A 200 -5.09 -7.55 -6.21
CA PRO A 200 -3.68 -7.85 -6.44
C PRO A 200 -3.09 -7.15 -7.68
N LEU A 201 -3.90 -6.81 -8.69
CA LEU A 201 -3.42 -6.09 -9.87
C LEU A 201 -2.96 -4.68 -9.51
N GLN A 202 -3.75 -3.95 -8.72
CA GLN A 202 -3.37 -2.61 -8.26
C GLN A 202 -2.10 -2.66 -7.40
N ALA A 203 -1.96 -3.68 -6.54
CA ALA A 203 -0.76 -3.88 -5.75
C ALA A 203 0.48 -4.17 -6.63
N ALA A 204 0.34 -5.01 -7.68
CA ALA A 204 1.42 -5.30 -8.62
C ALA A 204 1.84 -4.06 -9.43
N ILE A 205 0.86 -3.25 -9.88
CA ILE A 205 1.12 -1.98 -10.58
C ILE A 205 1.84 -0.99 -9.65
N ALA A 206 1.42 -0.87 -8.39
CA ALA A 206 2.10 -0.02 -7.42
C ALA A 206 3.56 -0.45 -7.22
N SER A 207 3.84 -1.75 -7.12
CA SER A 207 5.19 -2.30 -7.00
C SER A 207 6.05 -1.98 -8.24
N ALA A 208 5.51 -2.15 -9.44
CA ALA A 208 6.19 -1.84 -10.69
C ALA A 208 6.47 -0.32 -10.81
N TYR A 209 5.47 0.51 -10.47
CA TYR A 209 5.58 1.96 -10.54
C TYR A 209 6.61 2.51 -9.53
N ALA A 210 6.67 1.96 -8.33
CA ALA A 210 7.69 2.29 -7.33
C ALA A 210 9.13 2.02 -7.82
N ALA A 211 9.29 1.04 -8.69
CA ALA A 211 10.56 0.71 -9.34
C ALA A 211 10.84 1.51 -10.64
N GLY A 212 9.98 2.49 -10.98
CA GLY A 212 10.14 3.39 -12.12
C GLY A 212 9.53 2.85 -13.43
N HIS A 213 8.63 1.86 -13.36
CA HIS A 213 7.95 1.31 -14.55
C HIS A 213 6.51 1.82 -14.63
N HIS A 214 6.23 2.58 -15.68
CA HIS A 214 4.88 3.10 -15.94
C HIS A 214 3.91 1.95 -16.30
N PRO A 215 2.61 2.02 -15.94
CA PRO A 215 1.63 0.96 -16.25
C PRO A 215 1.52 0.58 -17.72
N ASP A 216 1.75 1.50 -18.67
CA ASP A 216 1.77 1.22 -20.11
C ASP A 216 2.99 0.39 -20.57
N GLN A 217 3.94 0.17 -19.69
CA GLN A 217 5.10 -0.70 -19.95
C GLN A 217 4.84 -2.15 -19.56
N ILE A 218 3.69 -2.47 -18.98
CA ILE A 218 3.31 -3.86 -18.65
C ILE A 218 2.95 -4.59 -19.93
N THR A 219 3.57 -5.76 -20.15
CA THR A 219 3.41 -6.60 -21.35
C THR A 219 2.73 -7.93 -21.07
N GLU A 220 2.87 -8.45 -19.85
CA GLU A 220 2.31 -9.72 -19.43
C GLU A 220 1.75 -9.62 -18.03
N VAL A 221 0.68 -10.36 -17.77
CA VAL A 221 0.04 -10.44 -16.45
C VAL A 221 -0.32 -11.90 -16.17
N VAL A 222 0.04 -12.42 -15.01
CA VAL A 222 -0.35 -13.74 -14.54
C VAL A 222 -1.10 -13.61 -13.23
N LEU A 223 -2.26 -14.26 -13.12
CA LEU A 223 -3.06 -14.39 -11.90
C LEU A 223 -2.89 -15.79 -11.34
N CYS A 224 -2.52 -15.89 -10.07
CA CYS A 224 -2.66 -17.08 -9.26
C CYS A 224 -3.80 -16.87 -8.27
N GLN A 225 -4.76 -17.78 -8.27
CA GLN A 225 -5.87 -17.78 -7.31
C GLN A 225 -6.04 -19.18 -6.76
N GLU A 226 -6.10 -19.30 -5.43
CA GLU A 226 -6.28 -20.56 -4.72
C GLU A 226 -7.47 -20.40 -3.78
N GLU A 227 -8.46 -21.28 -3.90
CA GLU A 227 -9.56 -21.34 -2.92
C GLU A 227 -9.00 -21.84 -1.59
N GLY A 228 -9.37 -21.18 -0.51
CA GLY A 228 -9.08 -21.63 0.84
C GLY A 228 -9.84 -22.94 1.09
N GLY A 229 -9.10 -23.97 1.53
CA GLY A 229 -9.66 -25.27 1.89
C GLY A 229 -10.46 -25.21 3.19
#